data_661a39a9eb3ccf47766c4f4001077aa4
#
_entry.id   661a39a9eb3ccf47766c4f4001077aa4
#
_cell.length_a   1.000
_cell.length_b   1.000
_cell.length_c   1.000
_cell.angle_alpha   90.00
_cell.angle_beta   90.00
_cell.angle_gamma   90.00
#
_symmetry.space_group_name_H-M   'P 1'
#
loop_
_entity.id
_entity.type
_entity.pdbx_description
1 polymer ?
#
loop_
_entity_poly.entity_id
_entity_poly.type
_entity_poly.pdbx_seq_one_letter_code
_entity_poly.pdbx_strand_id
1 'polypeptide(L)'
;LASEIAPNRLVPFRWPAGWTPDHLKLLAGSPINCLLINDPGQSIDAAARAAGLEVREWSSLSPAPLAKVRWDGSAPIVAVTEVAWPQIKPMERGANAEAGPTGVPWIDSTSWVARLAASRAPSKQVWLGCDPPGDQVLTARAYRLAIADCAATGARWMISLDPKLAAGIAAGNAEALATWQQMSDTLAFFEKRAAWRSYRQRGPLGVISTFAGDNEFMSTEVLNLAARRNLLYRVIDRSVAGSDDLGGLRAVLWVDPEKPSATLTTKLSAFARGGGLLIVSRAAAAAFPGERNLDCAVAGYDLRAFGKGGVASPQRDWDDPYFVALDSHNLISRRYDPVRVFNGSSLWVHYSADPRGTASLIQFVEFAGGRRGGGVSGSVVSLRIQYPHGAVQIHTMESGTARPLEPVRVGKDVEYHLPSFSVYAALEVTA
;
A
#
# COMPACT_ATOMS: atom_id res chain seq x y z
N LEU A 1 -8.28 14.42 -33.94
CA LEU A 1 -7.81 14.69 -32.59
C LEU A 1 -7.94 13.38 -31.82
N ALA A 2 -6.80 12.74 -31.50
CA ALA A 2 -6.82 11.60 -30.58
C ALA A 2 -7.44 12.08 -29.25
N SER A 3 -8.43 11.37 -28.72
CA SER A 3 -9.02 11.71 -27.43
C SER A 3 -7.94 11.52 -26.37
N GLU A 4 -7.71 12.55 -25.55
CA GLU A 4 -6.77 12.48 -24.41
C GLU A 4 -7.15 11.30 -23.51
N ILE A 5 -6.19 10.43 -23.23
CA ILE A 5 -6.43 9.27 -22.36
C ILE A 5 -6.63 9.78 -20.93
N ALA A 6 -7.73 9.38 -20.30
CA ALA A 6 -8.02 9.81 -18.94
C ALA A 6 -6.86 9.41 -17.98
N PRO A 7 -6.45 10.29 -17.05
CA PRO A 7 -5.29 10.08 -16.17
C PRO A 7 -5.29 8.73 -15.43
N ASN A 8 -6.46 8.25 -15.03
CA ASN A 8 -6.62 6.97 -14.34
C ASN A 8 -6.45 5.74 -15.25
N ARG A 9 -6.34 5.92 -16.57
CA ARG A 9 -6.10 4.87 -17.56
C ARG A 9 -4.66 4.86 -18.08
N LEU A 10 -3.85 5.85 -17.69
CA LEU A 10 -2.45 5.92 -18.11
C LEU A 10 -1.62 4.87 -17.38
N VAL A 11 -0.80 4.14 -18.13
CA VAL A 11 0.20 3.17 -17.63
C VAL A 11 1.58 3.72 -17.97
N PRO A 12 2.26 4.35 -16.99
CA PRO A 12 3.48 5.10 -17.24
C PRO A 12 4.71 4.20 -17.39
N PHE A 13 5.53 4.53 -18.37
CA PHE A 13 6.81 3.90 -18.62
C PHE A 13 7.87 4.95 -18.93
N ARG A 14 8.96 4.96 -18.18
CA ARG A 14 10.11 5.84 -18.47
C ARG A 14 10.87 5.28 -19.65
N TRP A 15 10.96 6.10 -20.71
CA TRP A 15 11.69 5.71 -21.92
C TRP A 15 13.18 5.55 -21.60
N PRO A 16 13.77 4.36 -21.82
CA PRO A 16 15.16 4.14 -21.48
C PRO A 16 16.13 4.97 -22.35
N ALA A 17 17.19 5.47 -21.73
CA ALA A 17 18.26 6.10 -22.46
C ALA A 17 18.88 5.11 -23.48
N GLY A 18 19.14 5.58 -24.68
CA GLY A 18 19.71 4.75 -25.77
C GLY A 18 18.68 3.94 -26.56
N TRP A 19 17.40 3.90 -26.18
CA TRP A 19 16.36 3.36 -27.06
C TRP A 19 16.02 4.35 -28.17
N THR A 20 15.81 3.83 -29.37
CA THR A 20 15.42 4.58 -30.58
C THR A 20 13.91 4.37 -30.82
N PRO A 21 13.26 5.16 -31.70
CA PRO A 21 11.87 4.95 -32.07
C PRO A 21 11.53 3.55 -32.55
N ASP A 22 12.48 2.81 -33.13
CA ASP A 22 12.29 1.42 -33.57
C ASP A 22 11.96 0.47 -32.41
N HIS A 23 12.30 0.85 -31.15
CA HIS A 23 12.00 0.06 -29.95
C HIS A 23 10.54 0.22 -29.48
N LEU A 24 9.75 1.16 -30.07
CA LEU A 24 8.31 1.26 -29.79
C LEU A 24 7.56 -0.04 -30.07
N LYS A 25 8.03 -0.85 -31.02
CA LYS A 25 7.47 -2.18 -31.30
C LYS A 25 7.49 -3.12 -30.09
N LEU A 26 8.41 -2.91 -29.14
CA LEU A 26 8.49 -3.70 -27.90
C LEU A 26 7.33 -3.43 -26.94
N LEU A 27 6.64 -2.30 -27.10
CA LEU A 27 5.46 -1.97 -26.32
C LEU A 27 4.18 -2.62 -26.89
N ALA A 28 4.24 -3.12 -28.13
CA ALA A 28 3.09 -3.75 -28.76
C ALA A 28 2.58 -4.93 -27.92
N GLY A 29 1.27 -4.95 -27.64
CA GLY A 29 0.65 -5.98 -26.80
C GLY A 29 0.83 -5.77 -25.29
N SER A 30 1.63 -4.81 -24.84
CA SER A 30 1.69 -4.40 -23.45
C SER A 30 0.59 -3.37 -23.14
N PRO A 31 0.15 -3.22 -21.88
CA PRO A 31 -0.79 -2.17 -21.48
C PRO A 31 -0.18 -0.77 -21.43
N ILE A 32 1.12 -0.63 -21.63
CA ILE A 32 1.81 0.66 -21.59
C ILE A 32 1.23 1.58 -22.66
N ASN A 33 0.76 2.74 -22.23
CA ASN A 33 0.12 3.72 -23.09
C ASN A 33 0.57 5.17 -22.82
N CYS A 34 1.51 5.36 -21.88
CA CYS A 34 2.06 6.66 -21.53
C CYS A 34 3.58 6.57 -21.42
N LEU A 35 4.27 7.30 -22.27
CA LEU A 35 5.74 7.41 -22.22
C LEU A 35 6.13 8.66 -21.41
N LEU A 36 7.08 8.46 -20.50
CA LEU A 36 7.74 9.51 -19.76
C LEU A 36 9.11 9.76 -20.37
N ILE A 37 9.31 10.93 -20.97
CA ILE A 37 10.55 11.31 -21.65
C ILE A 37 11.22 12.47 -20.92
N ASN A 38 12.55 12.52 -20.95
CA ASN A 38 13.29 13.59 -20.26
C ASN A 38 13.36 14.88 -21.09
N ASP A 39 13.36 14.76 -22.41
CA ASP A 39 13.56 15.90 -23.35
C ASP A 39 12.45 15.89 -24.42
N PRO A 40 11.50 16.83 -24.36
CA PRO A 40 10.49 17.00 -25.39
C PRO A 40 11.15 17.56 -26.67
N GLY A 41 10.91 16.92 -27.77
CA GLY A 41 11.49 17.29 -29.07
C GLY A 41 12.44 16.26 -29.65
N GLN A 42 12.67 15.18 -28.92
CA GLN A 42 13.32 14.00 -29.48
C GLN A 42 12.43 13.34 -30.54
N SER A 43 13.05 12.67 -31.50
CA SER A 43 12.36 11.90 -32.56
C SER A 43 11.33 10.90 -31.99
N ILE A 44 11.49 10.49 -30.72
CA ILE A 44 10.58 9.57 -30.03
C ILE A 44 9.20 10.18 -29.77
N ASP A 45 9.06 11.49 -29.48
CA ASP A 45 7.77 12.10 -29.18
C ASP A 45 6.80 11.96 -30.38
N ALA A 46 7.25 12.34 -31.57
CA ALA A 46 6.42 12.24 -32.76
C ALA A 46 6.06 10.78 -33.11
N ALA A 47 7.02 9.86 -33.01
CA ALA A 47 6.81 8.46 -33.29
C ALA A 47 5.86 7.78 -32.28
N ALA A 48 5.99 8.10 -30.99
CA ALA A 48 5.12 7.57 -29.96
C ALA A 48 3.67 8.05 -30.11
N ARG A 49 3.47 9.34 -30.38
CA ARG A 49 2.12 9.91 -30.67
C ARG A 49 1.50 9.30 -31.91
N ALA A 50 2.29 9.08 -32.96
CA ALA A 50 1.84 8.39 -34.17
C ALA A 50 1.43 6.93 -33.87
N ALA A 51 2.07 6.29 -32.90
CA ALA A 51 1.72 4.96 -32.42
C ALA A 51 0.52 4.96 -31.42
N GLY A 52 -0.11 6.12 -31.16
CA GLY A 52 -1.28 6.25 -30.26
C GLY A 52 -0.92 6.28 -28.78
N LEU A 53 0.35 6.51 -28.41
CA LEU A 53 0.77 6.62 -27.04
C LEU A 53 0.66 8.08 -26.55
N GLU A 54 0.27 8.24 -25.30
CA GLU A 54 0.41 9.52 -24.60
C GLU A 54 1.90 9.76 -24.33
N VAL A 55 2.36 10.98 -24.51
CA VAL A 55 3.75 11.36 -24.21
C VAL A 55 3.75 12.52 -23.25
N ARG A 56 4.43 12.35 -22.12
CA ARG A 56 4.60 13.35 -21.10
C ARG A 56 6.07 13.60 -20.82
N GLU A 57 6.42 14.86 -20.73
CA GLU A 57 7.74 15.23 -20.25
C GLU A 57 7.84 14.88 -18.76
N TRP A 58 8.94 14.24 -18.37
CA TRP A 58 9.18 13.86 -17.00
C TRP A 58 9.11 15.04 -16.03
N SER A 59 9.74 16.15 -16.41
CA SER A 59 9.75 17.40 -15.63
C SER A 59 8.35 17.98 -15.43
N SER A 60 7.44 17.84 -16.41
CA SER A 60 6.08 18.35 -16.34
C SER A 60 5.21 17.71 -15.26
N LEU A 61 5.56 16.49 -14.82
CA LEU A 61 4.92 15.81 -13.71
C LEU A 61 5.35 16.37 -12.35
N SER A 62 6.38 17.25 -12.33
CA SER A 62 6.99 17.76 -11.09
C SER A 62 7.29 16.63 -10.10
N PRO A 63 7.97 15.54 -10.54
CA PRO A 63 8.24 14.40 -9.69
C PRO A 63 9.13 14.82 -8.52
N ALA A 64 8.78 14.38 -7.33
CA ALA A 64 9.50 14.79 -6.12
C ALA A 64 9.50 13.68 -5.06
N PRO A 65 10.53 13.64 -4.19
CA PRO A 65 10.46 12.86 -2.95
C PRO A 65 9.25 13.25 -2.12
N LEU A 66 8.70 12.32 -1.36
CA LEU A 66 7.47 12.48 -0.59
C LEU A 66 7.41 13.80 0.21
N ALA A 67 8.52 14.18 0.84
CA ALA A 67 8.62 15.39 1.65
C ALA A 67 8.51 16.71 0.84
N LYS A 68 8.72 16.65 -0.47
CA LYS A 68 8.75 17.83 -1.36
C LYS A 68 7.54 17.87 -2.34
N VAL A 69 6.66 16.88 -2.28
CA VAL A 69 5.50 16.80 -3.17
C VAL A 69 4.53 17.96 -2.91
N ARG A 70 4.08 18.59 -3.98
CA ARG A 70 3.02 19.61 -3.94
C ARG A 70 1.65 18.96 -4.09
N TRP A 71 0.91 18.87 -3.00
CA TRP A 71 -0.40 18.20 -2.96
C TRP A 71 -1.55 19.06 -3.46
N ASP A 72 -1.41 20.36 -3.37
CA ASP A 72 -2.41 21.40 -3.71
C ASP A 72 -2.43 21.80 -5.19
N GLY A 73 -1.48 21.33 -5.98
CA GLY A 73 -1.41 21.61 -7.41
C GLY A 73 -2.66 21.15 -8.18
N SER A 74 -2.96 21.79 -9.31
CA SER A 74 -4.09 21.44 -10.20
C SER A 74 -3.88 20.18 -11.03
N ALA A 75 -2.65 19.64 -11.10
CA ALA A 75 -2.34 18.45 -11.88
C ALA A 75 -3.15 17.24 -11.41
N PRO A 76 -3.74 16.45 -12.32
CA PRO A 76 -4.54 15.27 -11.98
C PRO A 76 -3.70 14.07 -11.52
N ILE A 77 -2.39 14.15 -11.64
CA ILE A 77 -1.42 13.12 -11.28
C ILE A 77 -0.45 13.71 -10.27
N VAL A 78 -0.14 12.92 -9.24
CA VAL A 78 0.94 13.20 -8.29
C VAL A 78 2.00 12.13 -8.47
N ALA A 79 3.22 12.54 -8.85
CA ALA A 79 4.35 11.66 -9.03
C ALA A 79 5.30 11.74 -7.82
N VAL A 80 5.38 10.65 -7.06
CA VAL A 80 6.28 10.53 -5.90
C VAL A 80 7.47 9.66 -6.30
N THR A 81 8.65 10.23 -6.20
CA THR A 81 9.93 9.56 -6.49
C THR A 81 10.70 9.23 -5.23
N GLU A 82 11.82 8.54 -5.39
CA GLU A 82 12.70 8.12 -4.29
C GLU A 82 11.97 7.25 -3.24
N VAL A 83 10.90 6.57 -3.64
CA VAL A 83 10.29 5.55 -2.79
C VAL A 83 11.20 4.32 -2.72
N ALA A 84 11.13 3.59 -1.62
CA ALA A 84 11.88 2.34 -1.51
C ALA A 84 11.40 1.33 -2.56
N TRP A 85 12.36 0.63 -3.21
CA TRP A 85 12.00 -0.50 -4.07
C TRP A 85 11.40 -1.62 -3.21
N PRO A 86 10.19 -2.13 -3.53
CA PRO A 86 9.54 -3.16 -2.74
C PRO A 86 10.36 -4.45 -2.69
N GLN A 87 10.79 -4.83 -1.49
CA GLN A 87 11.66 -6.00 -1.27
C GLN A 87 11.70 -6.41 0.20
N ILE A 88 12.26 -7.58 0.45
CA ILE A 88 12.83 -7.89 1.76
C ILE A 88 14.25 -7.32 1.76
N LYS A 89 14.57 -6.43 2.71
CA LYS A 89 15.92 -5.93 2.87
C LYS A 89 16.88 -7.08 3.15
N PRO A 90 17.96 -7.23 2.38
CA PRO A 90 19.01 -8.15 2.74
C PRO A 90 19.56 -7.78 4.12
N MET A 91 19.69 -8.77 5.01
CA MET A 91 20.36 -8.54 6.29
C MET A 91 21.84 -8.29 5.98
N GLU A 92 22.32 -7.11 6.31
CA GLU A 92 23.74 -6.84 6.28
C GLU A 92 24.44 -7.73 7.32
N ARG A 93 25.39 -8.54 6.86
CA ARG A 93 26.24 -9.35 7.73
C ARG A 93 27.37 -8.46 8.23
N GLY A 94 27.24 -7.88 9.41
CA GLY A 94 28.29 -7.08 10.03
C GLY A 94 27.99 -6.81 11.49
N ALA A 95 28.98 -6.28 12.23
CA ALA A 95 28.91 -6.00 13.66
C ALA A 95 27.82 -4.96 14.06
N ASN A 96 27.24 -4.28 13.08
CA ASN A 96 26.19 -3.27 13.25
C ASN A 96 24.85 -3.70 12.66
N ALA A 97 24.67 -4.97 12.29
CA ALA A 97 23.37 -5.46 11.82
C ALA A 97 22.43 -5.56 13.02
N GLU A 98 21.62 -4.54 13.24
CA GLU A 98 20.53 -4.59 14.19
C GLU A 98 19.44 -5.53 13.64
N ALA A 99 19.37 -6.73 14.20
CA ALA A 99 18.18 -7.56 14.06
C ALA A 99 17.05 -6.82 14.77
N GLY A 100 16.01 -6.40 14.04
CA GLY A 100 14.81 -5.85 14.67
C GLY A 100 14.26 -6.86 15.70
N PRO A 101 13.57 -6.39 16.75
CA PRO A 101 13.15 -7.21 17.89
C PRO A 101 12.22 -8.38 17.54
N THR A 102 11.80 -8.49 16.27
CA THR A 102 10.83 -9.50 15.81
C THR A 102 11.46 -10.74 15.21
N GLY A 103 12.75 -10.75 14.91
CA GLY A 103 13.38 -11.84 14.14
C GLY A 103 12.84 -12.01 12.71
N VAL A 104 11.90 -11.16 12.28
CA VAL A 104 11.29 -11.17 10.95
C VAL A 104 12.05 -10.21 10.05
N PRO A 105 12.36 -10.59 8.79
CA PRO A 105 13.10 -9.71 7.88
C PRO A 105 12.36 -8.38 7.66
N TRP A 106 13.14 -7.33 7.49
CA TRP A 106 12.62 -6.00 7.19
C TRP A 106 12.06 -5.95 5.77
N ILE A 107 10.86 -5.40 5.62
CA ILE A 107 10.19 -5.29 4.33
C ILE A 107 10.05 -3.82 3.95
N ASP A 108 10.60 -3.46 2.79
CA ASP A 108 10.31 -2.19 2.13
C ASP A 108 9.05 -2.36 1.29
N SER A 109 8.08 -1.46 1.46
CA SER A 109 6.85 -1.40 0.67
C SER A 109 6.49 0.04 0.36
N THR A 110 5.86 0.26 -0.78
CA THR A 110 5.32 1.56 -1.17
C THR A 110 3.91 1.81 -0.64
N SER A 111 3.29 0.83 -0.03
CA SER A 111 1.88 0.86 0.30
C SER A 111 1.48 1.98 1.28
N TRP A 112 2.31 2.31 2.26
CA TRP A 112 2.04 3.41 3.18
C TRP A 112 2.16 4.77 2.49
N VAL A 113 3.14 4.94 1.58
CA VAL A 113 3.31 6.17 0.77
C VAL A 113 2.09 6.38 -0.13
N ALA A 114 1.64 5.33 -0.81
CA ALA A 114 0.45 5.38 -1.65
C ALA A 114 -0.81 5.79 -0.85
N ARG A 115 -0.96 5.24 0.35
CA ARG A 115 -2.09 5.56 1.24
C ARG A 115 -2.04 6.98 1.76
N LEU A 116 -0.85 7.47 2.13
CA LEU A 116 -0.65 8.86 2.55
C LEU A 116 -0.96 9.82 1.40
N ALA A 117 -0.45 9.52 0.21
CA ALA A 117 -0.73 10.30 -0.99
C ALA A 117 -2.23 10.35 -1.30
N ALA A 118 -2.93 9.22 -1.21
CA ALA A 118 -4.37 9.16 -1.40
C ALA A 118 -5.15 9.94 -0.31
N SER A 119 -4.65 9.99 0.92
CA SER A 119 -5.25 10.80 1.99
C SER A 119 -5.10 12.30 1.70
N ARG A 120 -3.92 12.74 1.26
CA ARG A 120 -3.61 14.15 0.94
C ARG A 120 -4.28 14.63 -0.33
N ALA A 121 -4.42 13.76 -1.32
CA ALA A 121 -4.92 14.11 -2.66
C ALA A 121 -5.91 13.05 -3.19
N PRO A 122 -7.10 12.89 -2.57
CA PRO A 122 -8.03 11.79 -2.85
C PRO A 122 -8.63 11.79 -4.26
N SER A 123 -8.57 12.92 -4.96
CA SER A 123 -9.06 13.06 -6.34
C SER A 123 -7.98 12.84 -7.40
N LYS A 124 -6.72 12.66 -7.01
CA LYS A 124 -5.59 12.55 -7.93
C LYS A 124 -5.15 11.11 -8.11
N GLN A 125 -4.58 10.82 -9.29
CA GLN A 125 -3.84 9.59 -9.50
C GLN A 125 -2.48 9.68 -8.83
N VAL A 126 -2.14 8.67 -8.04
CA VAL A 126 -0.85 8.55 -7.37
C VAL A 126 0.05 7.65 -8.23
N TRP A 127 1.17 8.20 -8.66
CA TRP A 127 2.23 7.48 -9.34
C TRP A 127 3.46 7.41 -8.45
N LEU A 128 3.98 6.23 -8.22
CA LEU A 128 5.14 5.98 -7.37
C LEU A 128 6.26 5.37 -8.21
N GLY A 129 7.49 5.68 -7.89
CA GLY A 129 8.63 5.05 -8.53
C GLY A 129 9.97 5.46 -7.92
N CYS A 130 10.97 4.68 -8.25
CA CYS A 130 12.38 5.00 -8.03
C CYS A 130 13.18 4.47 -9.20
N ASP A 131 14.38 5.01 -9.36
CA ASP A 131 15.31 4.44 -10.30
C ASP A 131 15.83 3.09 -9.79
N PRO A 132 15.92 2.08 -10.65
CA PRO A 132 16.52 0.81 -10.26
C PRO A 132 17.94 1.02 -9.71
N PRO A 133 18.37 0.23 -8.70
CA PRO A 133 19.76 0.27 -8.23
C PRO A 133 20.73 0.08 -9.39
N GLY A 134 21.68 1.04 -9.56
CA GLY A 134 22.48 1.14 -10.78
C GLY A 134 23.50 0.01 -11.02
N ASP A 135 23.79 -0.76 -9.99
CA ASP A 135 24.74 -1.86 -9.97
C ASP A 135 24.10 -3.26 -10.08
N GLN A 136 22.77 -3.33 -9.97
CA GLN A 136 22.04 -4.60 -9.92
C GLN A 136 21.17 -4.79 -11.17
N VAL A 137 21.11 -6.03 -11.66
CA VAL A 137 20.08 -6.47 -12.59
C VAL A 137 18.89 -6.94 -11.79
N LEU A 138 17.77 -6.28 -11.96
CA LEU A 138 16.55 -6.66 -11.27
C LEU A 138 15.90 -7.87 -11.95
N THR A 139 15.42 -8.79 -11.13
CA THR A 139 14.70 -9.96 -11.63
C THR A 139 13.28 -9.60 -12.08
N ALA A 140 12.68 -10.43 -12.91
CA ALA A 140 11.26 -10.31 -13.29
C ALA A 140 10.36 -10.24 -12.05
N ARG A 141 10.67 -11.01 -10.99
CA ARG A 141 9.95 -10.97 -9.72
C ARG A 141 10.02 -9.59 -9.05
N ALA A 142 11.18 -8.94 -9.05
CA ALA A 142 11.34 -7.62 -8.43
C ALA A 142 10.43 -6.58 -9.09
N TYR A 143 10.37 -6.56 -10.42
CA TYR A 143 9.47 -5.68 -11.16
C TYR A 143 7.99 -6.02 -10.91
N ARG A 144 7.63 -7.30 -10.96
CA ARG A 144 6.27 -7.76 -10.69
C ARG A 144 5.81 -7.38 -9.28
N LEU A 145 6.71 -7.49 -8.30
CA LEU A 145 6.44 -7.11 -6.91
C LEU A 145 6.21 -5.61 -6.79
N ALA A 146 7.03 -4.77 -7.41
CA ALA A 146 6.86 -3.32 -7.39
C ALA A 146 5.52 -2.89 -8.00
N ILE A 147 5.16 -3.48 -9.13
CA ILE A 147 3.85 -3.24 -9.77
C ILE A 147 2.71 -3.69 -8.84
N ALA A 148 2.80 -4.87 -8.25
CA ALA A 148 1.73 -5.45 -7.42
C ALA A 148 1.55 -4.71 -6.09
N ASP A 149 2.63 -4.36 -5.38
CA ASP A 149 2.59 -3.63 -4.13
C ASP A 149 1.94 -2.25 -4.31
N CYS A 150 2.31 -1.57 -5.40
CA CYS A 150 1.73 -0.28 -5.76
C CYS A 150 0.24 -0.41 -6.15
N ALA A 151 -0.09 -1.38 -7.00
CA ALA A 151 -1.46 -1.60 -7.48
C ALA A 151 -2.43 -2.03 -6.37
N ALA A 152 -1.95 -2.77 -5.37
CA ALA A 152 -2.76 -3.21 -4.22
C ALA A 152 -3.33 -2.05 -3.40
N THR A 153 -2.78 -0.86 -3.55
CA THR A 153 -3.24 0.37 -2.88
C THR A 153 -3.96 1.35 -3.81
N GLY A 154 -4.16 0.96 -5.07
CA GLY A 154 -4.79 1.81 -6.09
C GLY A 154 -3.85 2.80 -6.77
N ALA A 155 -2.57 2.82 -6.41
CA ALA A 155 -1.54 3.62 -7.04
C ALA A 155 -0.98 2.94 -8.31
N ARG A 156 -0.10 3.62 -9.03
CA ARG A 156 0.62 3.08 -10.19
C ARG A 156 2.11 3.16 -10.00
N TRP A 157 2.79 2.09 -10.35
CA TRP A 157 4.23 2.08 -10.45
C TRP A 157 4.69 2.73 -11.75
N MET A 158 5.55 3.74 -11.67
CA MET A 158 6.23 4.31 -12.83
C MET A 158 7.38 3.38 -13.21
N ILE A 159 7.19 2.62 -14.29
CA ILE A 159 8.18 1.61 -14.70
C ILE A 159 9.44 2.30 -15.20
N SER A 160 10.57 1.99 -14.57
CA SER A 160 11.92 2.35 -15.00
C SER A 160 12.75 1.08 -15.06
N LEU A 161 13.42 0.83 -16.19
CA LEU A 161 14.24 -0.37 -16.36
C LEU A 161 15.66 -0.11 -15.87
N ASP A 162 16.27 -1.13 -15.26
CA ASP A 162 17.71 -1.09 -15.05
C ASP A 162 18.45 -1.10 -16.40
N PRO A 163 19.64 -0.46 -16.48
CA PRO A 163 20.32 -0.28 -17.76
C PRO A 163 20.67 -1.59 -18.48
N LYS A 164 20.99 -2.65 -17.74
CA LYS A 164 21.35 -3.95 -18.33
C LYS A 164 20.13 -4.65 -18.91
N LEU A 165 18.99 -4.62 -18.19
CA LEU A 165 17.72 -5.16 -18.70
C LEU A 165 17.30 -4.39 -19.95
N ALA A 166 17.35 -3.04 -19.92
CA ALA A 166 16.99 -2.20 -21.05
C ALA A 166 17.85 -2.51 -22.30
N ALA A 167 19.16 -2.64 -22.11
CA ALA A 167 20.09 -3.03 -23.20
C ALA A 167 19.82 -4.46 -23.71
N GLY A 168 19.55 -5.41 -22.80
CA GLY A 168 19.23 -6.79 -23.16
C GLY A 168 17.94 -6.90 -23.97
N ILE A 169 16.90 -6.16 -23.60
CA ILE A 169 15.63 -6.11 -24.35
C ILE A 169 15.87 -5.53 -25.75
N ALA A 170 16.60 -4.41 -25.84
CA ALA A 170 16.92 -3.78 -27.14
C ALA A 170 17.73 -4.69 -28.05
N ALA A 171 18.64 -5.50 -27.49
CA ALA A 171 19.43 -6.48 -28.21
C ALA A 171 18.67 -7.78 -28.56
N GLY A 172 17.42 -7.93 -28.11
CA GLY A 172 16.64 -9.16 -28.34
C GLY A 172 17.07 -10.35 -27.49
N ASN A 173 17.73 -10.13 -26.34
CA ASN A 173 18.14 -11.19 -25.43
C ASN A 173 16.90 -11.93 -24.89
N ALA A 174 16.89 -13.26 -25.01
CA ALA A 174 15.72 -14.07 -24.67
C ALA A 174 15.29 -13.97 -23.19
N GLU A 175 16.24 -13.90 -22.25
CA GLU A 175 15.96 -13.77 -20.81
C GLU A 175 15.41 -12.38 -20.48
N ALA A 176 15.99 -11.33 -21.10
CA ALA A 176 15.51 -9.97 -20.94
C ALA A 176 14.08 -9.80 -21.51
N LEU A 177 13.81 -10.39 -22.67
CA LEU A 177 12.47 -10.41 -23.28
C LEU A 177 11.48 -11.20 -22.44
N ALA A 178 11.88 -12.32 -21.85
CA ALA A 178 11.02 -13.08 -20.91
C ALA A 178 10.69 -12.26 -19.64
N THR A 179 11.65 -11.49 -19.12
CA THR A 179 11.42 -10.55 -18.01
C THR A 179 10.43 -9.47 -18.41
N TRP A 180 10.61 -8.87 -19.58
CA TRP A 180 9.68 -7.87 -20.14
C TRP A 180 8.26 -8.41 -20.30
N GLN A 181 8.12 -9.64 -20.82
CA GLN A 181 6.81 -10.26 -20.97
C GLN A 181 6.12 -10.46 -19.62
N GLN A 182 6.83 -10.95 -18.60
CA GLN A 182 6.26 -11.12 -17.26
C GLN A 182 5.82 -9.80 -16.61
N MET A 183 6.55 -8.71 -16.85
CA MET A 183 6.14 -7.37 -16.45
C MET A 183 4.86 -6.93 -17.17
N SER A 184 4.80 -7.10 -18.47
CA SER A 184 3.64 -6.77 -19.32
C SER A 184 2.41 -7.56 -18.90
N ASP A 185 2.55 -8.85 -18.63
CA ASP A 185 1.46 -9.71 -18.13
C ASP A 185 0.95 -9.25 -16.76
N THR A 186 1.86 -8.82 -15.89
CA THR A 186 1.49 -8.26 -14.57
C THR A 186 0.70 -6.97 -14.71
N LEU A 187 1.12 -6.07 -15.58
CA LEU A 187 0.36 -4.85 -15.90
C LEU A 187 -1.02 -5.20 -16.46
N ALA A 188 -1.08 -6.11 -17.43
CA ALA A 188 -2.33 -6.55 -18.05
C ALA A 188 -3.30 -7.16 -17.02
N PHE A 189 -2.78 -7.91 -16.04
CA PHE A 189 -3.58 -8.45 -14.95
C PHE A 189 -4.32 -7.35 -14.17
N PHE A 190 -3.61 -6.27 -13.81
CA PHE A 190 -4.22 -5.15 -13.07
C PHE A 190 -5.08 -4.24 -13.96
N GLU A 191 -4.72 -4.05 -15.24
CA GLU A 191 -5.55 -3.25 -16.15
C GLU A 191 -6.89 -3.92 -16.47
N LYS A 192 -6.93 -5.24 -16.59
CA LYS A 192 -8.20 -6.00 -16.69
C LYS A 192 -9.10 -5.81 -15.45
N ARG A 193 -8.52 -5.41 -14.31
CA ARG A 193 -9.19 -5.19 -13.03
C ARG A 193 -9.14 -3.73 -12.60
N ALA A 194 -9.15 -2.81 -13.56
CA ALA A 194 -9.01 -1.37 -13.31
C ALA A 194 -10.03 -0.82 -12.29
N ALA A 195 -11.20 -1.43 -12.17
CA ALA A 195 -12.23 -1.06 -11.20
C ALA A 195 -11.72 -1.15 -9.73
N TRP A 196 -10.80 -2.07 -9.43
CA TRP A 196 -10.26 -2.23 -8.07
C TRP A 196 -9.54 -0.97 -7.56
N ARG A 197 -9.02 -0.12 -8.45
CA ARG A 197 -8.36 1.14 -8.08
C ARG A 197 -9.30 2.16 -7.42
N SER A 198 -10.60 2.05 -7.67
CA SER A 198 -11.61 2.90 -7.05
C SER A 198 -12.05 2.42 -5.67
N TYR A 199 -11.65 1.21 -5.25
CA TYR A 199 -12.04 0.65 -3.97
C TYR A 199 -11.36 1.40 -2.83
N ARG A 200 -12.14 1.72 -1.82
CA ARG A 200 -11.66 2.46 -0.65
C ARG A 200 -11.10 1.52 0.40
N GLN A 201 -9.97 1.87 0.94
CA GLN A 201 -9.33 1.11 1.99
C GLN A 201 -10.19 1.00 3.23
N ARG A 202 -10.17 -0.18 3.84
CA ARG A 202 -10.88 -0.55 5.05
C ARG A 202 -9.89 -1.10 6.09
N GLY A 203 -10.23 -0.95 7.36
CA GLY A 203 -9.48 -1.49 8.48
C GLY A 203 -10.04 -0.99 9.79
N PRO A 204 -9.75 -1.67 10.91
CA PRO A 204 -10.22 -1.27 12.22
C PRO A 204 -9.47 -0.06 12.80
N LEU A 205 -8.28 0.26 12.28
CA LEU A 205 -7.41 1.32 12.80
C LEU A 205 -7.28 2.49 11.81
N GLY A 206 -7.51 3.71 12.29
CA GLY A 206 -7.08 4.94 11.61
C GLY A 206 -5.80 5.48 12.24
N VAL A 207 -4.76 5.74 11.46
CA VAL A 207 -3.50 6.32 11.96
C VAL A 207 -3.42 7.76 11.48
N ILE A 208 -3.37 8.70 12.43
CA ILE A 208 -3.31 10.13 12.17
C ILE A 208 -1.94 10.67 12.59
N SER A 209 -1.25 11.32 11.66
CA SER A 209 0.03 12.02 11.88
C SER A 209 0.28 13.03 10.75
N THR A 210 1.31 13.85 10.92
CA THR A 210 1.90 14.62 9.81
C THR A 210 2.73 13.75 8.88
N PHE A 211 3.22 12.61 9.35
CA PHE A 211 4.17 11.73 8.63
C PHE A 211 5.37 12.52 8.08
N ALA A 212 5.87 13.47 8.83
CA ALA A 212 6.96 14.36 8.45
C ALA A 212 7.64 14.98 9.68
N GLY A 213 8.80 15.63 9.48
CA GLY A 213 9.56 16.30 10.52
C GLY A 213 10.16 15.32 11.53
N ASP A 214 10.31 15.76 12.77
CA ASP A 214 10.96 14.96 13.82
C ASP A 214 10.21 13.66 14.17
N ASN A 215 8.92 13.59 13.84
CA ASN A 215 8.09 12.39 14.06
C ASN A 215 7.96 11.49 12.82
N GLU A 216 8.67 11.79 11.74
CA GLU A 216 8.56 11.03 10.48
C GLU A 216 8.90 9.56 10.68
N PHE A 217 10.02 9.27 11.31
CA PHE A 217 10.43 7.88 11.58
C PHE A 217 9.39 7.12 12.40
N MET A 218 8.97 7.65 13.55
CA MET A 218 7.99 7.00 14.41
C MET A 218 6.69 6.73 13.67
N SER A 219 6.15 7.72 12.98
CA SER A 219 4.83 7.61 12.34
C SER A 219 4.84 6.70 11.12
N THR A 220 5.90 6.70 10.30
CA THR A 220 5.99 5.84 9.12
C THR A 220 6.30 4.40 9.49
N GLU A 221 7.18 4.17 10.48
CA GLU A 221 7.50 2.82 10.94
C GLU A 221 6.33 2.14 11.66
N VAL A 222 5.52 2.88 12.39
CA VAL A 222 4.26 2.33 12.95
C VAL A 222 3.38 1.75 11.85
N LEU A 223 3.27 2.41 10.68
CA LEU A 223 2.49 1.90 9.55
C LEU A 223 3.09 0.61 8.98
N ASN A 224 4.41 0.59 8.80
CA ASN A 224 5.15 -0.57 8.32
C ASN A 224 4.97 -1.78 9.28
N LEU A 225 5.15 -1.54 10.57
CA LEU A 225 5.02 -2.57 11.60
C LEU A 225 3.57 -3.05 11.80
N ALA A 226 2.58 -2.16 11.65
CA ALA A 226 1.17 -2.56 11.64
C ALA A 226 0.86 -3.49 10.45
N ALA A 227 1.36 -3.17 9.24
CA ALA A 227 1.21 -4.03 8.07
C ALA A 227 1.84 -5.42 8.28
N ARG A 228 3.05 -5.49 8.86
CA ARG A 228 3.74 -6.75 9.18
C ARG A 228 2.97 -7.63 10.19
N ARG A 229 2.13 -7.03 11.00
CA ARG A 229 1.24 -7.73 11.96
C ARG A 229 -0.10 -8.11 11.34
N ASN A 230 -0.31 -7.79 10.06
CA ASN A 230 -1.60 -7.86 9.38
C ASN A 230 -2.71 -7.07 10.10
N LEU A 231 -2.33 -6.04 10.85
CA LEU A 231 -3.28 -5.05 11.38
C LEU A 231 -3.66 -4.11 10.23
N LEU A 232 -4.89 -4.24 9.79
CA LEU A 232 -5.41 -3.39 8.72
C LEU A 232 -5.64 -1.97 9.22
N TYR A 233 -5.16 -0.99 8.46
CA TYR A 233 -5.24 0.41 8.85
C TYR A 233 -5.57 1.33 7.68
N ARG A 234 -6.08 2.52 8.01
CA ARG A 234 -6.20 3.68 7.12
C ARG A 234 -5.16 4.72 7.52
N VAL A 235 -4.50 5.32 6.55
CA VAL A 235 -3.62 6.49 6.77
C VAL A 235 -4.46 7.74 6.62
N ILE A 236 -4.37 8.63 7.60
CA ILE A 236 -5.09 9.90 7.62
C ILE A 236 -4.07 11.00 7.91
N ASP A 237 -3.77 11.82 6.90
CA ASP A 237 -2.90 12.96 7.11
C ASP A 237 -3.57 13.97 8.06
N ARG A 238 -2.79 14.48 9.02
CA ARG A 238 -3.30 15.43 10.02
C ARG A 238 -3.95 16.66 9.42
N SER A 239 -3.44 17.17 8.28
CA SER A 239 -3.96 18.37 7.63
C SER A 239 -5.37 18.20 7.09
N VAL A 240 -5.75 16.96 6.72
CA VAL A 240 -7.09 16.64 6.19
C VAL A 240 -7.97 15.87 7.18
N ALA A 241 -7.46 15.50 8.35
CA ALA A 241 -8.18 14.72 9.35
C ALA A 241 -9.47 15.39 9.84
N GLY A 242 -9.57 16.70 9.75
CA GLY A 242 -10.79 17.46 10.08
C GLY A 242 -11.98 17.12 9.19
N SER A 243 -11.76 16.81 7.91
CA SER A 243 -12.78 16.44 6.93
C SER A 243 -12.93 14.93 6.71
N ASP A 244 -12.03 14.12 7.26
CA ASP A 244 -12.10 12.66 7.10
C ASP A 244 -13.32 12.06 7.82
N ASP A 245 -13.92 11.03 7.23
CA ASP A 245 -14.94 10.22 7.89
C ASP A 245 -14.27 9.10 8.68
N LEU A 246 -14.35 9.18 10.02
CA LEU A 246 -13.85 8.15 10.93
C LEU A 246 -14.80 6.95 11.06
N GLY A 247 -15.89 6.93 10.31
CA GLY A 247 -16.86 5.84 10.30
C GLY A 247 -16.22 4.49 9.93
N GLY A 248 -16.70 3.44 10.58
CA GLY A 248 -16.20 2.07 10.38
C GLY A 248 -14.85 1.77 11.05
N LEU A 249 -14.17 2.75 11.66
CA LEU A 249 -12.99 2.52 12.48
C LEU A 249 -13.39 2.01 13.86
N ARG A 250 -12.60 1.08 14.40
CA ARG A 250 -12.68 0.64 15.79
C ARG A 250 -11.83 1.51 16.69
N ALA A 251 -10.66 1.92 16.18
CA ALA A 251 -9.74 2.79 16.90
C ALA A 251 -9.13 3.85 15.99
N VAL A 252 -8.71 4.94 16.61
CA VAL A 252 -7.87 5.97 16.01
C VAL A 252 -6.59 6.08 16.82
N LEU A 253 -5.44 6.01 16.17
CA LEU A 253 -4.13 6.23 16.74
C LEU A 253 -3.63 7.62 16.32
N TRP A 254 -3.45 8.49 17.31
CA TRP A 254 -2.78 9.78 17.16
C TRP A 254 -1.30 9.62 17.53
N VAL A 255 -0.44 9.54 16.52
CA VAL A 255 1.00 9.24 16.72
C VAL A 255 1.81 10.48 17.08
N ASP A 256 1.36 11.66 16.68
CA ASP A 256 2.10 12.90 16.91
C ASP A 256 2.23 13.19 18.43
N PRO A 257 3.40 13.69 18.87
CA PRO A 257 3.57 14.07 20.27
C PRO A 257 2.76 15.32 20.66
N GLU A 258 2.47 16.21 19.68
CA GLU A 258 1.71 17.43 19.95
C GLU A 258 0.23 17.14 20.15
N LYS A 259 -0.42 18.02 20.91
CA LYS A 259 -1.88 17.98 21.06
C LYS A 259 -2.57 18.26 19.72
N PRO A 260 -3.68 17.58 19.41
CA PRO A 260 -4.52 17.93 18.27
C PRO A 260 -5.04 19.39 18.38
N SER A 261 -5.30 20.01 17.23
CA SER A 261 -5.99 21.30 17.19
C SER A 261 -7.37 21.21 17.86
N ALA A 262 -7.97 22.33 18.26
CA ALA A 262 -9.29 22.34 18.89
C ALA A 262 -10.36 21.63 18.04
N THR A 263 -10.36 21.85 16.73
CA THR A 263 -11.26 21.18 15.79
C THR A 263 -11.07 19.67 15.78
N LEU A 264 -9.82 19.21 15.72
CA LEU A 264 -9.51 17.78 15.75
C LEU A 264 -9.80 17.16 17.11
N THR A 265 -9.52 17.87 18.22
CA THR A 265 -9.86 17.42 19.57
C THR A 265 -11.37 17.19 19.71
N THR A 266 -12.20 18.12 19.18
CA THR A 266 -13.66 17.97 19.18
C THR A 266 -14.09 16.73 18.38
N LYS A 267 -13.54 16.54 17.18
CA LYS A 267 -13.86 15.40 16.32
C LYS A 267 -13.44 14.06 16.93
N LEU A 268 -12.22 13.97 17.43
CA LEU A 268 -11.69 12.77 18.07
C LEU A 268 -12.44 12.44 19.37
N SER A 269 -12.83 13.48 20.13
CA SER A 269 -13.71 13.32 21.31
C SER A 269 -15.08 12.77 20.92
N ALA A 270 -15.67 13.26 19.83
CA ALA A 270 -16.95 12.75 19.33
C ALA A 270 -16.84 11.27 18.91
N PHE A 271 -15.76 10.90 18.23
CA PHE A 271 -15.46 9.51 17.87
C PHE A 271 -15.36 8.60 19.10
N ALA A 272 -14.58 9.01 20.11
CA ALA A 272 -14.43 8.23 21.35
C ALA A 272 -15.75 8.13 22.11
N ARG A 273 -16.51 9.25 22.28
CA ARG A 273 -17.83 9.24 22.94
C ARG A 273 -18.83 8.35 22.21
N GLY A 274 -18.71 8.22 20.89
CA GLY A 274 -19.55 7.36 20.07
C GLY A 274 -19.28 5.85 20.22
N GLY A 275 -18.21 5.45 20.90
CA GLY A 275 -17.85 4.06 21.14
C GLY A 275 -16.51 3.64 20.52
N GLY A 276 -15.78 4.56 19.90
CA GLY A 276 -14.43 4.33 19.38
C GLY A 276 -13.36 4.28 20.48
N LEU A 277 -12.24 3.67 20.20
CA LEU A 277 -11.03 3.73 21.02
C LEU A 277 -10.07 4.77 20.46
N LEU A 278 -9.75 5.80 21.22
CA LEU A 278 -8.72 6.76 20.88
C LEU A 278 -7.41 6.38 21.58
N ILE A 279 -6.38 6.11 20.82
CA ILE A 279 -5.02 5.81 21.30
C ILE A 279 -4.17 7.06 21.01
N VAL A 280 -3.59 7.66 22.03
CA VAL A 280 -2.88 8.94 21.89
C VAL A 280 -1.52 8.87 22.58
N SER A 281 -0.55 9.69 22.09
CA SER A 281 0.72 9.89 22.79
C SER A 281 0.46 10.41 24.22
N ARG A 282 1.40 10.19 25.12
CA ARG A 282 1.31 10.65 26.51
C ARG A 282 1.07 12.16 26.59
N ALA A 283 1.78 12.93 25.78
CA ALA A 283 1.65 14.37 25.77
C ALA A 283 0.29 14.86 25.25
N ALA A 284 -0.31 14.15 24.29
CA ALA A 284 -1.62 14.47 23.75
C ALA A 284 -2.77 14.04 24.69
N ALA A 285 -2.52 13.12 25.63
CA ALA A 285 -3.56 12.57 26.53
C ALA A 285 -4.28 13.65 27.36
N ALA A 286 -3.61 14.74 27.70
CA ALA A 286 -4.21 15.85 28.43
C ALA A 286 -5.34 16.58 27.67
N ALA A 287 -5.43 16.43 26.36
CA ALA A 287 -6.54 16.95 25.54
C ALA A 287 -7.82 16.11 25.69
N PHE A 288 -7.72 14.89 26.27
CA PHE A 288 -8.78 13.91 26.40
C PHE A 288 -8.87 13.38 27.84
N PRO A 289 -9.37 14.17 28.82
CA PRO A 289 -9.23 13.88 30.24
C PRO A 289 -9.93 12.58 30.70
N GLY A 290 -10.88 12.06 29.93
CA GLY A 290 -11.61 10.85 30.31
C GLY A 290 -12.50 11.05 31.56
N GLU A 291 -13.41 10.12 31.82
CA GLU A 291 -14.38 10.21 32.92
C GLU A 291 -13.94 9.38 34.13
N ARG A 292 -13.45 8.18 33.91
CA ARG A 292 -12.97 7.26 34.94
C ARG A 292 -11.92 6.29 34.37
N ASN A 293 -11.06 5.80 35.24
CA ASN A 293 -10.10 4.77 34.85
C ASN A 293 -10.81 3.42 34.61
N LEU A 294 -10.30 2.68 33.63
CA LEU A 294 -10.72 1.32 33.32
C LEU A 294 -9.52 0.39 33.45
N ASP A 295 -9.78 -0.89 33.69
CA ASP A 295 -8.75 -1.90 33.63
C ASP A 295 -8.22 -2.02 32.20
N CYS A 296 -6.91 -1.90 32.03
CA CYS A 296 -6.24 -2.03 30.75
C CYS A 296 -5.52 -3.37 30.67
N ALA A 297 -5.85 -4.16 29.64
CA ALA A 297 -5.20 -5.45 29.41
C ALA A 297 -3.79 -5.31 28.86
N VAL A 298 -3.39 -4.11 28.41
CA VAL A 298 -2.05 -3.83 27.88
C VAL A 298 -1.22 -3.14 28.97
N ALA A 299 -0.17 -3.80 29.41
CA ALA A 299 0.72 -3.24 30.43
C ALA A 299 1.38 -1.94 29.94
N GLY A 300 1.55 -0.98 30.85
CA GLY A 300 2.14 0.31 30.55
C GLY A 300 1.21 1.33 29.88
N TYR A 301 -0.08 1.01 29.79
CA TYR A 301 -1.11 1.93 29.31
C TYR A 301 -2.14 2.26 30.38
N ASP A 302 -2.57 3.50 30.38
CA ASP A 302 -3.76 3.96 31.09
C ASP A 302 -4.94 3.96 30.12
N LEU A 303 -6.04 3.32 30.51
CA LEU A 303 -7.29 3.32 29.77
C LEU A 303 -8.35 4.07 30.57
N ARG A 304 -9.00 5.04 29.94
CA ARG A 304 -10.06 5.83 30.56
C ARG A 304 -11.34 5.74 29.78
N ALA A 305 -12.46 5.65 30.47
CA ALA A 305 -13.77 5.74 29.83
C ALA A 305 -13.96 7.15 29.23
N PHE A 306 -14.56 7.22 28.05
CA PHE A 306 -14.87 8.46 27.37
C PHE A 306 -16.21 8.30 26.62
N GLY A 307 -17.31 8.59 27.29
CA GLY A 307 -18.66 8.27 26.83
C GLY A 307 -18.84 6.75 26.64
N LYS A 308 -19.23 6.30 25.45
CA LYS A 308 -19.40 4.87 25.13
C LYS A 308 -18.10 4.15 24.75
N GLY A 309 -17.02 4.86 24.53
CA GLY A 309 -15.72 4.33 24.15
C GLY A 309 -14.65 4.62 25.19
N GLY A 310 -13.41 4.82 24.73
CA GLY A 310 -12.29 5.03 25.64
C GLY A 310 -11.12 5.80 25.01
N VAL A 311 -10.25 6.24 25.90
CA VAL A 311 -8.96 6.84 25.55
C VAL A 311 -7.86 6.04 26.23
N ALA A 312 -6.94 5.54 25.44
CA ALA A 312 -5.74 4.85 25.90
C ALA A 312 -4.51 5.73 25.67
N SER A 313 -3.64 5.81 26.66
CA SER A 313 -2.37 6.52 26.56
C SER A 313 -1.26 5.77 27.27
N PRO A 314 -0.02 5.77 26.76
CA PRO A 314 1.10 5.11 27.42
C PRO A 314 1.49 5.87 28.71
N GLN A 315 1.98 5.14 29.70
CA GLN A 315 2.50 5.71 30.94
C GLN A 315 3.89 6.35 30.77
N ARG A 316 4.59 5.97 29.68
CA ARG A 316 5.88 6.55 29.25
C ARG A 316 5.77 7.02 27.80
N ASP A 317 6.60 7.94 27.40
CA ASP A 317 6.65 8.37 26.00
C ASP A 317 7.05 7.20 25.10
N TRP A 318 6.50 7.17 23.88
CA TRP A 318 6.86 6.17 22.89
C TRP A 318 8.30 6.42 22.39
N ASP A 319 9.12 5.42 22.46
CA ASP A 319 10.51 5.40 22.00
C ASP A 319 10.77 4.39 20.86
N ASP A 320 9.89 3.41 20.72
CA ASP A 320 10.01 2.35 19.69
C ASP A 320 8.66 2.15 18.96
N PRO A 321 8.61 2.38 17.63
CA PRO A 321 7.39 2.18 16.83
C PRO A 321 6.87 0.74 16.86
N TYR A 322 7.73 -0.24 17.16
CA TYR A 322 7.33 -1.64 17.30
C TYR A 322 6.29 -1.82 18.42
N PHE A 323 6.56 -1.25 19.60
CA PHE A 323 5.62 -1.34 20.70
C PHE A 323 4.34 -0.55 20.43
N VAL A 324 4.43 0.59 19.75
CA VAL A 324 3.24 1.37 19.36
C VAL A 324 2.31 0.52 18.48
N ALA A 325 2.85 -0.16 17.47
CA ALA A 325 2.06 -1.02 16.59
C ALA A 325 1.52 -2.28 17.31
N LEU A 326 2.35 -2.91 18.16
CA LEU A 326 1.98 -4.09 18.97
C LEU A 326 0.85 -3.76 19.92
N ASP A 327 1.03 -2.70 20.71
CA ASP A 327 0.10 -2.32 21.77
C ASP A 327 -1.20 -1.79 21.19
N SER A 328 -1.13 -1.03 20.09
CA SER A 328 -2.35 -0.62 19.37
C SER A 328 -3.17 -1.82 18.93
N HIS A 329 -2.54 -2.88 18.40
CA HIS A 329 -3.24 -4.09 18.01
C HIS A 329 -3.86 -4.83 19.22
N ASN A 330 -3.13 -4.89 20.34
CA ASN A 330 -3.61 -5.52 21.56
C ASN A 330 -4.76 -4.70 22.21
N LEU A 331 -4.67 -3.38 22.23
CA LEU A 331 -5.72 -2.47 22.70
C LEU A 331 -7.01 -2.60 21.88
N ILE A 332 -6.90 -2.73 20.55
CA ILE A 332 -8.03 -3.00 19.66
C ILE A 332 -8.61 -4.39 19.91
N SER A 333 -7.78 -5.33 20.26
CA SER A 333 -8.02 -6.78 20.32
C SER A 333 -8.16 -7.44 18.95
N ARG A 334 -7.40 -8.49 18.72
CA ARG A 334 -7.44 -9.30 17.49
C ARG A 334 -8.82 -9.88 17.15
N ARG A 335 -9.73 -9.95 18.12
CA ARG A 335 -11.13 -10.35 17.87
C ARG A 335 -11.86 -9.42 16.89
N TYR A 336 -11.33 -8.22 16.66
CA TYR A 336 -11.89 -7.25 15.71
C TYR A 336 -11.15 -7.23 14.36
N ASP A 337 -10.14 -8.08 14.17
CA ASP A 337 -9.50 -8.22 12.86
C ASP A 337 -10.52 -8.73 11.86
N PRO A 338 -10.79 -7.98 10.78
CA PRO A 338 -11.72 -8.43 9.76
C PRO A 338 -11.15 -9.57 8.90
N VAL A 339 -9.84 -9.62 8.78
CA VAL A 339 -9.08 -10.60 8.02
C VAL A 339 -7.93 -11.10 8.87
N ARG A 340 -7.75 -12.41 8.94
CA ARG A 340 -6.60 -13.05 9.58
C ARG A 340 -5.93 -13.97 8.57
N VAL A 341 -4.62 -13.96 8.54
CA VAL A 341 -3.82 -14.83 7.69
C VAL A 341 -2.98 -15.75 8.56
N PHE A 342 -3.05 -17.04 8.25
CA PHE A 342 -2.23 -18.07 8.87
C PHE A 342 -1.24 -18.61 7.83
N ASN A 343 -0.03 -18.96 8.29
CA ASN A 343 1.06 -19.44 7.44
C ASN A 343 1.49 -18.46 6.33
N GLY A 344 1.44 -17.16 6.62
CA GLY A 344 1.78 -16.10 5.67
C GLY A 344 2.67 -15.02 6.28
N SER A 345 3.86 -15.37 6.77
CA SER A 345 4.74 -14.46 7.52
C SER A 345 5.30 -13.29 6.69
N SER A 346 5.35 -13.45 5.36
CA SER A 346 5.80 -12.42 4.40
C SER A 346 4.68 -11.88 3.52
N LEU A 347 3.43 -12.24 3.84
CA LEU A 347 2.25 -11.72 3.17
C LEU A 347 1.82 -10.39 3.79
N TRP A 348 1.72 -9.37 2.96
CA TRP A 348 1.04 -8.13 3.32
C TRP A 348 -0.39 -8.16 2.82
N VAL A 349 -1.31 -7.79 3.71
CA VAL A 349 -2.73 -7.83 3.44
C VAL A 349 -3.27 -6.42 3.26
N HIS A 350 -4.01 -6.21 2.19
CA HIS A 350 -4.78 -5.00 1.95
C HIS A 350 -6.25 -5.36 1.88
N TYR A 351 -7.09 -4.58 2.55
CA TYR A 351 -8.53 -4.73 2.50
C TYR A 351 -9.19 -3.45 2.01
N SER A 352 -9.99 -3.58 1.00
CA SER A 352 -10.73 -2.47 0.40
C SER A 352 -12.16 -2.91 0.02
N ALA A 353 -13.04 -1.94 -0.15
CA ALA A 353 -14.40 -2.18 -0.61
C ALA A 353 -14.77 -1.18 -1.69
N ASP A 354 -15.64 -1.58 -2.58
CA ASP A 354 -16.19 -0.67 -3.58
C ASP A 354 -16.96 0.49 -2.91
N PRO A 355 -17.09 1.64 -3.56
CA PRO A 355 -17.76 2.80 -2.96
C PRO A 355 -19.23 2.54 -2.56
N ARG A 356 -19.89 1.56 -3.18
CA ARG A 356 -21.28 1.17 -2.88
C ARG A 356 -21.39 0.12 -1.79
N GLY A 357 -20.26 -0.51 -1.40
CA GLY A 357 -20.22 -1.56 -0.40
C GLY A 357 -20.76 -2.92 -0.88
N THR A 358 -20.92 -3.13 -2.19
CA THR A 358 -21.43 -4.36 -2.78
C THR A 358 -20.35 -5.40 -3.04
N ALA A 359 -19.09 -4.98 -3.04
CA ALA A 359 -17.93 -5.86 -3.19
C ALA A 359 -16.80 -5.47 -2.25
N SER A 360 -16.09 -6.47 -1.78
CA SER A 360 -14.87 -6.31 -0.99
C SER A 360 -13.71 -7.01 -1.67
N LEU A 361 -12.51 -6.49 -1.48
CA LEU A 361 -11.29 -7.02 -2.04
C LEU A 361 -10.25 -7.19 -0.95
N ILE A 362 -9.79 -8.41 -0.75
CA ILE A 362 -8.68 -8.74 0.13
C ILE A 362 -7.51 -9.14 -0.75
N GLN A 363 -6.45 -8.34 -0.71
CA GLN A 363 -5.29 -8.47 -1.58
C GLN A 363 -4.08 -8.92 -0.77
N PHE A 364 -3.30 -9.82 -1.32
CA PHE A 364 -2.11 -10.40 -0.72
C PHE A 364 -0.92 -10.12 -1.61
N VAL A 365 0.10 -9.46 -1.04
CA VAL A 365 1.39 -9.22 -1.70
C VAL A 365 2.45 -10.05 -0.98
N GLU A 366 3.12 -10.94 -1.71
CA GLU A 366 4.13 -11.84 -1.18
C GLU A 366 5.54 -11.29 -1.45
N PHE A 367 6.25 -10.95 -0.37
CA PHE A 367 7.59 -10.37 -0.47
C PHE A 367 8.71 -11.41 -0.48
N ALA A 368 8.59 -12.52 0.25
CA ALA A 368 9.73 -13.44 0.45
C ALA A 368 10.13 -14.23 -0.80
N GLY A 369 9.18 -14.71 -1.59
CA GLY A 369 9.47 -15.68 -2.64
C GLY A 369 10.13 -16.95 -2.10
N GLY A 370 9.61 -18.12 -2.40
CA GLY A 370 10.24 -19.37 -1.95
C GLY A 370 11.67 -19.49 -2.48
N ARG A 371 12.59 -20.02 -1.68
CA ARG A 371 14.02 -20.25 -2.02
C ARG A 371 14.27 -21.04 -3.32
N ARG A 372 13.23 -21.60 -3.94
CA ARG A 372 13.28 -22.40 -5.17
C ARG A 372 12.25 -21.94 -6.23
N GLY A 373 11.87 -20.68 -6.25
CA GLY A 373 10.83 -20.20 -7.17
C GLY A 373 9.41 -20.69 -6.83
N GLY A 374 9.24 -21.36 -5.69
CA GLY A 374 7.95 -21.79 -5.18
C GLY A 374 7.19 -20.61 -4.58
N GLY A 375 5.92 -20.46 -4.97
CA GLY A 375 5.02 -19.50 -4.37
C GLY A 375 4.65 -19.84 -2.93
N VAL A 376 3.89 -18.96 -2.30
CA VAL A 376 3.25 -19.23 -1.02
C VAL A 376 2.30 -20.42 -1.19
N SER A 377 2.45 -21.41 -0.33
CA SER A 377 1.54 -22.55 -0.30
C SER A 377 1.04 -22.80 1.12
N GLY A 378 -0.20 -23.28 1.25
CA GLY A 378 -0.79 -23.63 2.53
C GLY A 378 -1.18 -22.44 3.41
N SER A 379 -1.25 -21.24 2.88
CA SER A 379 -1.82 -20.08 3.61
C SER A 379 -3.33 -20.22 3.73
N VAL A 380 -3.83 -19.92 4.93
CA VAL A 380 -5.27 -19.90 5.23
C VAL A 380 -5.67 -18.47 5.59
N VAL A 381 -6.76 -18.01 5.00
CA VAL A 381 -7.35 -16.71 5.29
C VAL A 381 -8.66 -16.92 6.02
N SER A 382 -8.77 -16.33 7.22
CA SER A 382 -10.01 -16.32 7.99
C SER A 382 -10.69 -14.96 7.85
N LEU A 383 -11.93 -14.96 7.38
CA LEU A 383 -12.79 -13.78 7.28
C LEU A 383 -13.90 -13.85 8.33
N ARG A 384 -14.21 -12.72 8.95
CA ARG A 384 -15.33 -12.65 9.89
C ARG A 384 -16.65 -12.68 9.16
N ILE A 385 -17.61 -13.44 9.70
CA ILE A 385 -18.95 -13.61 9.12
C ILE A 385 -19.75 -12.31 9.01
N GLN A 386 -19.41 -11.29 9.78
CA GLN A 386 -20.07 -9.97 9.72
C GLN A 386 -19.84 -9.18 8.42
N TYR A 387 -18.95 -9.65 7.56
CA TYR A 387 -18.75 -9.09 6.23
C TYR A 387 -19.72 -9.74 5.24
N PRO A 388 -20.13 -9.03 4.17
CA PRO A 388 -21.02 -9.61 3.19
C PRO A 388 -20.39 -10.88 2.63
N HIS A 389 -21.09 -12.00 2.86
CA HIS A 389 -20.66 -13.33 2.42
C HIS A 389 -21.47 -13.70 1.18
N GLY A 390 -21.02 -13.16 0.07
CA GLY A 390 -21.42 -13.61 -1.23
C GLY A 390 -20.45 -14.63 -1.78
N ALA A 391 -20.44 -14.79 -3.08
CA ALA A 391 -19.46 -15.61 -3.77
C ALA A 391 -18.06 -15.05 -3.58
N VAL A 392 -17.12 -15.92 -3.19
CA VAL A 392 -15.70 -15.56 -3.10
C VAL A 392 -14.96 -16.12 -4.29
N GLN A 393 -14.28 -15.25 -5.00
CA GLN A 393 -13.42 -15.62 -6.12
C GLN A 393 -11.96 -15.28 -5.79
N ILE A 394 -11.07 -16.19 -6.12
CA ILE A 394 -9.64 -15.91 -6.06
C ILE A 394 -9.10 -15.55 -7.44
N HIS A 395 -8.28 -14.53 -7.46
CA HIS A 395 -7.51 -14.06 -8.61
C HIS A 395 -6.03 -14.21 -8.29
N THR A 396 -5.28 -14.91 -9.12
CA THR A 396 -3.81 -14.97 -9.06
C THR A 396 -3.22 -14.55 -10.39
N MET A 397 -2.02 -14.01 -10.40
CA MET A 397 -1.35 -13.63 -11.64
C MET A 397 -1.01 -14.86 -12.51
N GLU A 398 -0.81 -16.01 -11.88
CA GLU A 398 -0.47 -17.27 -12.55
C GLU A 398 -1.64 -17.88 -13.29
N SER A 399 -2.88 -17.74 -12.77
CA SER A 399 -4.06 -18.35 -13.39
C SER A 399 -4.69 -17.48 -14.48
N GLY A 400 -4.49 -16.18 -14.41
CA GLY A 400 -5.13 -15.21 -15.33
C GLY A 400 -6.65 -15.09 -15.19
N THR A 401 -7.33 -16.11 -14.69
CA THR A 401 -8.79 -16.21 -14.54
C THR A 401 -9.17 -16.33 -13.06
N ALA A 402 -10.33 -15.78 -12.73
CA ALA A 402 -10.93 -15.95 -11.41
C ALA A 402 -11.39 -17.41 -11.20
N ARG A 403 -11.28 -17.89 -9.98
CA ARG A 403 -11.79 -19.20 -9.57
C ARG A 403 -12.59 -19.06 -8.29
N PRO A 404 -13.73 -19.76 -8.15
CA PRO A 404 -14.45 -19.80 -6.89
C PRO A 404 -13.59 -20.47 -5.81
N LEU A 405 -13.73 -20.00 -4.57
CA LEU A 405 -13.16 -20.65 -3.39
C LEU A 405 -14.28 -21.09 -2.47
N GLU A 406 -14.19 -22.36 -2.08
CA GLU A 406 -15.15 -22.94 -1.14
C GLU A 406 -14.82 -22.52 0.30
N PRO A 407 -15.81 -22.03 1.05
CA PRO A 407 -15.63 -21.63 2.42
C PRO A 407 -15.68 -22.81 3.39
N VAL A 408 -14.87 -22.78 4.43
CA VAL A 408 -14.95 -23.65 5.60
C VAL A 408 -15.39 -22.82 6.80
N ARG A 409 -16.49 -23.16 7.45
CA ARG A 409 -16.96 -22.46 8.65
C ARG A 409 -16.17 -22.92 9.88
N VAL A 410 -15.60 -21.94 10.60
CA VAL A 410 -14.87 -22.17 11.85
C VAL A 410 -15.42 -21.21 12.92
N GLY A 411 -16.36 -21.67 13.71
CA GLY A 411 -17.03 -20.86 14.72
C GLY A 411 -17.80 -19.67 14.10
N LYS A 412 -17.34 -18.45 14.37
CA LYS A 412 -17.90 -17.19 13.85
C LYS A 412 -17.18 -16.69 12.60
N ASP A 413 -16.14 -17.36 12.18
CA ASP A 413 -15.33 -16.97 11.04
C ASP A 413 -15.55 -17.94 9.88
N VAL A 414 -15.16 -17.52 8.69
CA VAL A 414 -15.13 -18.34 7.49
C VAL A 414 -13.70 -18.41 7.01
N GLU A 415 -13.18 -19.59 6.78
CA GLU A 415 -11.80 -19.80 6.32
C GLU A 415 -11.75 -20.18 4.85
N TYR A 416 -10.72 -19.70 4.17
CA TYR A 416 -10.40 -20.00 2.77
C TYR A 416 -8.97 -20.46 2.65
N HIS A 417 -8.77 -21.61 2.01
CA HIS A 417 -7.43 -22.12 1.70
C HIS A 417 -6.97 -21.52 0.36
N LEU A 418 -5.91 -20.72 0.42
CA LEU A 418 -5.36 -20.10 -0.78
C LEU A 418 -4.59 -21.12 -1.62
N PRO A 419 -4.80 -21.17 -2.96
CA PRO A 419 -3.88 -21.88 -3.84
C PRO A 419 -2.50 -21.25 -3.82
N SER A 420 -1.50 -21.98 -4.28
CA SER A 420 -0.15 -21.40 -4.45
C SER A 420 -0.15 -20.22 -5.39
N PHE A 421 0.58 -19.17 -5.01
CA PHE A 421 0.85 -17.99 -5.84
C PHE A 421 2.25 -17.44 -5.52
N SER A 422 2.85 -16.68 -6.43
CA SER A 422 4.24 -16.23 -6.28
C SER A 422 4.39 -14.81 -5.76
N VAL A 423 3.62 -13.85 -6.28
CA VAL A 423 3.78 -12.42 -5.96
C VAL A 423 2.48 -11.82 -5.43
N TYR A 424 1.35 -12.19 -6.05
CA TYR A 424 0.09 -11.54 -5.76
C TYR A 424 -1.11 -12.47 -5.93
N ALA A 425 -2.01 -12.37 -4.96
CA ALA A 425 -3.34 -12.95 -5.04
C ALA A 425 -4.40 -11.98 -4.48
N ALA A 426 -5.63 -12.14 -4.88
CA ALA A 426 -6.75 -11.37 -4.31
C ALA A 426 -8.00 -12.25 -4.16
N LEU A 427 -8.70 -12.06 -3.03
CA LEU A 427 -10.06 -12.55 -2.85
C LEU A 427 -11.03 -11.41 -3.15
N GLU A 428 -11.87 -11.59 -4.13
CA GLU A 428 -13.00 -10.72 -4.40
C GLU A 428 -14.25 -11.34 -3.81
N VAL A 429 -14.87 -10.61 -2.88
CA VAL A 429 -16.09 -11.03 -2.19
C VAL A 429 -17.23 -10.16 -2.70
N THR A 430 -18.20 -10.76 -3.37
CA THR A 430 -19.39 -10.06 -3.86
C THR A 430 -20.60 -10.43 -3.01
N ALA A 431 -21.43 -9.44 -2.66
CA ALA A 431 -22.66 -9.66 -1.91
C ALA A 431 -23.72 -10.41 -2.71
#